data_cab2d87610342b629f9b777966a7dfab
#
_entry.id   cab2d87610342b629f9b777966a7dfab
#
_cell.length_a   1.000
_cell.length_b   1.000
_cell.length_c   1.000
_cell.angle_alpha   90.00
_cell.angle_beta   90.00
_cell.angle_gamma   90.00
#
_symmetry.space_group_name_H-M   'P 1'
#
loop_
_entity.id
_entity.type
_entity.pdbx_description
1 polymer ?
#
loop_
_entity_poly.entity_id
_entity_poly.type
_entity_poly.pdbx_seq_one_letter_code
_entity_poly.pdbx_strand_id
1 'polypeptide(L)'
;MIYPNPSSNNQDAVVNLQKHVVLNVPRERWLQAQRWEGDLWKSVNRPLRNAAKRVLQHIGLRTREVGDDWNHWWAERLDRYQFVPSHVENAIEFGCGPYTNLRLISNGRTIDHAYCSDPLLHIYLNFRYTWLSESYRRQRVLVDDHPMEQCPFASDFFDLVVLINVLDHVHDASDCLRQAVRVTKPGGLLIVGQDLTSEEDLALPEVRSDIGHPIRVDHQTLDMFLQPTFRPILYRILSRDDGREPLAHYGTYLFAGSKG
;
A
#
# COMPACT_ATOMS: atom_id res chain seq x y z
N MET A 1 19.63 4.59 -52.01
CA MET A 1 18.43 4.67 -51.17
C MET A 1 18.91 4.65 -49.72
N ILE A 2 18.84 5.79 -49.09
CA ILE A 2 19.28 5.99 -47.69
C ILE A 2 18.00 5.97 -46.85
N TYR A 3 17.88 4.99 -45.94
CA TYR A 3 16.78 4.95 -44.95
C TYR A 3 17.11 5.91 -43.83
N PRO A 4 16.17 6.79 -43.44
CA PRO A 4 16.37 7.64 -42.27
C PRO A 4 16.16 6.82 -40.98
N ASN A 5 17.11 7.02 -40.06
CA ASN A 5 17.12 6.53 -38.70
C ASN A 5 15.96 7.18 -37.91
N PRO A 6 15.11 6.42 -37.23
CA PRO A 6 14.14 7.02 -36.33
C PRO A 6 14.84 7.51 -35.06
N SER A 7 15.07 8.80 -34.96
CA SER A 7 15.50 9.47 -33.74
C SER A 7 14.48 9.23 -32.64
N SER A 8 14.88 8.48 -31.63
CA SER A 8 14.19 8.33 -30.35
C SER A 8 14.14 9.66 -29.63
N ASN A 9 13.08 10.43 -29.83
CA ASN A 9 12.71 11.52 -28.93
C ASN A 9 11.89 10.94 -27.78
N ASN A 10 12.56 10.30 -26.84
CA ASN A 10 12.05 10.17 -25.48
C ASN A 10 12.41 11.46 -24.76
N GLN A 11 11.60 12.49 -24.98
CA GLN A 11 11.57 13.65 -24.09
C GLN A 11 10.93 13.15 -22.79
N ASP A 12 11.76 12.97 -21.75
CA ASP A 12 11.30 12.92 -20.38
C ASP A 12 10.37 14.11 -20.16
N ALA A 13 9.09 13.84 -20.09
CA ALA A 13 8.11 14.84 -19.71
C ALA A 13 8.50 15.30 -18.30
N VAL A 14 9.09 16.48 -18.19
CA VAL A 14 9.34 17.13 -16.90
C VAL A 14 7.95 17.39 -16.30
N VAL A 15 7.52 16.46 -15.46
CA VAL A 15 6.30 16.62 -14.68
C VAL A 15 6.53 17.82 -13.78
N ASN A 16 5.80 18.91 -14.02
CA ASN A 16 5.86 20.11 -13.19
C ASN A 16 5.12 19.81 -11.88
N LEU A 17 5.80 19.11 -10.96
CA LEU A 17 5.25 18.70 -9.67
C LEU A 17 4.92 19.94 -8.84
N GLN A 18 3.78 19.91 -8.16
CA GLN A 18 3.41 20.95 -7.21
C GLN A 18 4.42 20.94 -6.03
N LYS A 19 4.64 22.08 -5.40
CA LYS A 19 5.66 22.25 -4.33
C LYS A 19 5.47 21.31 -3.14
N HIS A 20 4.26 20.84 -2.90
CA HIS A 20 3.94 19.92 -1.80
C HIS A 20 4.20 18.45 -2.13
N VAL A 21 4.43 18.10 -3.41
CA VAL A 21 4.68 16.73 -3.84
C VAL A 21 6.16 16.39 -3.67
N VAL A 22 6.43 15.26 -3.02
CA VAL A 22 7.76 14.67 -2.83
C VAL A 22 7.68 13.21 -3.23
N LEU A 23 8.23 12.84 -4.38
CA LEU A 23 8.14 11.49 -4.91
C LEU A 23 9.35 10.62 -4.58
N ASN A 24 10.48 11.22 -4.26
CA ASN A 24 11.67 10.49 -3.82
C ASN A 24 12.42 11.25 -2.73
N VAL A 25 13.18 10.53 -1.96
CA VAL A 25 14.03 11.08 -0.88
C VAL A 25 15.40 10.37 -0.88
N PRO A 26 16.44 11.00 -0.31
CA PRO A 26 17.71 10.31 -0.09
C PRO A 26 17.53 9.02 0.74
N ARG A 27 18.34 8.00 0.44
CA ARG A 27 18.26 6.69 1.12
C ARG A 27 18.37 6.80 2.64
N GLU A 28 19.21 7.71 3.13
CA GLU A 28 19.39 7.95 4.58
C GLU A 28 18.08 8.43 5.22
N ARG A 29 17.34 9.30 4.54
CA ARG A 29 16.04 9.80 5.02
C ARG A 29 15.00 8.69 5.06
N TRP A 30 14.96 7.85 4.03
CA TRP A 30 14.09 6.67 3.99
C TRP A 30 14.45 5.68 5.12
N LEU A 31 15.73 5.35 5.32
CA LEU A 31 16.17 4.45 6.39
C LEU A 31 15.82 5.02 7.80
N GLN A 32 15.81 6.34 7.96
CA GLN A 32 15.35 6.96 9.19
C GLN A 32 13.85 6.72 9.42
N ALA A 33 13.02 6.87 8.37
CA ALA A 33 11.60 6.60 8.42
C ALA A 33 11.32 5.12 8.74
N GLN A 34 12.02 4.20 8.08
CA GLN A 34 11.89 2.76 8.33
C GLN A 34 12.22 2.38 9.79
N ARG A 35 13.28 2.96 10.37
CA ARG A 35 13.61 2.74 11.78
C ARG A 35 12.52 3.27 12.70
N TRP A 36 12.04 4.47 12.44
CA TRP A 36 10.95 5.09 13.22
C TRP A 36 9.69 4.22 13.16
N GLU A 37 9.29 3.76 11.99
CA GLU A 37 8.14 2.89 11.79
C GLU A 37 8.30 1.55 12.52
N GLY A 38 9.45 0.91 12.37
CA GLY A 38 9.75 -0.35 13.07
C GLY A 38 9.65 -0.21 14.58
N ASP A 39 10.12 0.90 15.15
CA ASP A 39 10.05 1.16 16.59
C ASP A 39 8.63 1.50 17.04
N LEU A 40 7.88 2.26 16.24
CA LEU A 40 6.45 2.52 16.46
C LEU A 40 5.67 1.19 16.57
N TRP A 41 5.79 0.31 15.57
CA TRP A 41 5.08 -0.96 15.56
C TRP A 41 5.47 -1.89 16.70
N LYS A 42 6.76 -1.94 17.10
CA LYS A 42 7.20 -2.66 18.31
C LYS A 42 6.53 -2.10 19.56
N SER A 43 6.40 -0.78 19.69
CA SER A 43 5.76 -0.13 20.83
C SER A 43 4.27 -0.39 20.94
N VAL A 44 3.59 -0.48 19.78
CA VAL A 44 2.14 -0.74 19.66
C VAL A 44 1.83 -2.22 19.89
N ASN A 45 2.71 -3.11 19.44
CA ASN A 45 2.51 -4.56 19.56
C ASN A 45 2.82 -5.05 20.98
N ARG A 46 1.86 -4.91 21.89
CA ARG A 46 1.96 -5.38 23.29
C ARG A 46 1.40 -6.80 23.42
N PRO A 47 2.24 -7.83 23.63
CA PRO A 47 1.80 -9.23 23.61
C PRO A 47 0.65 -9.55 24.58
N LEU A 48 0.70 -9.00 25.80
CA LEU A 48 -0.36 -9.22 26.81
C LEU A 48 -1.71 -8.61 26.41
N ARG A 49 -1.67 -7.38 25.85
CA ARG A 49 -2.88 -6.72 25.32
C ARG A 49 -3.46 -7.49 24.14
N ASN A 50 -2.60 -7.99 23.27
CA ASN A 50 -2.99 -8.78 22.11
C ASN A 50 -3.59 -10.12 22.53
N ALA A 51 -3.01 -10.80 23.53
CA ALA A 51 -3.56 -12.02 24.09
C ALA A 51 -4.97 -11.80 24.69
N ALA A 52 -5.15 -10.73 25.47
CA ALA A 52 -6.46 -10.38 26.03
C ALA A 52 -7.50 -10.11 24.93
N LYS A 53 -7.14 -9.34 23.91
CA LYS A 53 -8.02 -9.09 22.74
C LYS A 53 -8.41 -10.39 22.03
N ARG A 54 -7.47 -11.34 21.89
CA ARG A 54 -7.74 -12.64 21.26
C ARG A 54 -8.70 -13.50 22.09
N VAL A 55 -8.58 -13.48 23.42
CA VAL A 55 -9.55 -14.15 24.31
C VAL A 55 -10.94 -13.58 24.09
N LEU A 56 -11.08 -12.23 24.08
CA LEU A 56 -12.37 -11.57 23.83
C LEU A 56 -12.96 -11.93 22.46
N GLN A 57 -12.12 -12.08 21.46
CA GLN A 57 -12.54 -12.54 20.14
C GLN A 57 -13.02 -13.98 20.16
N HIS A 58 -12.30 -14.86 20.85
CA HIS A 58 -12.63 -16.28 20.94
C HIS A 58 -13.96 -16.54 21.64
N ILE A 59 -14.31 -15.73 22.65
CA ILE A 59 -15.60 -15.79 23.37
C ILE A 59 -16.70 -14.93 22.70
N GLY A 60 -16.46 -14.44 21.49
CA GLY A 60 -17.47 -13.72 20.70
C GLY A 60 -17.75 -12.27 21.16
N LEU A 61 -17.02 -11.74 22.13
CA LEU A 61 -17.15 -10.34 22.59
C LEU A 61 -16.44 -9.33 21.71
N ARG A 62 -15.59 -9.79 20.78
CA ARG A 62 -14.92 -8.96 19.79
C ARG A 62 -14.96 -9.66 18.44
N THR A 63 -15.44 -8.97 17.41
CA THR A 63 -15.52 -9.51 16.04
C THR A 63 -14.26 -9.19 15.21
N ARG A 64 -13.56 -8.10 15.53
CA ARG A 64 -12.36 -7.67 14.80
C ARG A 64 -11.10 -8.32 15.37
N GLU A 65 -10.19 -8.69 14.48
CA GLU A 65 -8.87 -9.19 14.90
C GLU A 65 -8.02 -8.11 15.56
N VAL A 66 -6.96 -8.56 16.22
CA VAL A 66 -6.04 -7.65 16.89
C VAL A 66 -5.28 -6.82 15.88
N GLY A 67 -5.28 -5.51 16.05
CA GLY A 67 -4.56 -4.58 15.18
C GLY A 67 -5.22 -4.21 13.86
N ASP A 68 -6.47 -4.63 13.67
CA ASP A 68 -7.16 -4.64 12.40
C ASP A 68 -8.07 -3.43 12.13
N ASP A 69 -8.10 -2.50 13.07
CA ASP A 69 -9.02 -1.36 12.99
C ASP A 69 -8.77 -0.48 11.74
N TRP A 70 -7.50 -0.30 11.34
CA TRP A 70 -7.10 0.44 10.14
C TRP A 70 -7.56 -0.24 8.85
N ASN A 71 -7.32 -1.55 8.73
CA ASN A 71 -7.68 -2.31 7.54
C ASN A 71 -9.21 -2.38 7.34
N HIS A 72 -9.98 -2.41 8.44
CA HIS A 72 -11.44 -2.31 8.35
C HIS A 72 -11.91 -0.95 7.83
N TRP A 73 -11.24 0.14 8.23
CA TRP A 73 -11.55 1.46 7.69
C TRP A 73 -11.35 1.51 6.18
N TRP A 74 -10.20 1.01 5.68
CA TRP A 74 -9.91 0.92 4.24
C TRP A 74 -10.91 0.02 3.51
N ALA A 75 -11.19 -1.15 4.06
CA ALA A 75 -12.13 -2.10 3.46
C ALA A 75 -13.54 -1.50 3.29
N GLU A 76 -14.02 -0.74 4.27
CA GLU A 76 -15.33 -0.07 4.17
C GLU A 76 -15.37 0.96 3.03
N ARG A 77 -14.29 1.72 2.80
CA ARG A 77 -14.21 2.71 1.72
C ARG A 77 -13.94 2.11 0.35
N LEU A 78 -13.34 0.95 0.31
CA LEU A 78 -13.10 0.16 -0.91
C LEU A 78 -14.21 -0.89 -1.14
N ASP A 79 -15.45 -0.58 -0.75
CA ASP A 79 -16.64 -1.39 -0.94
C ASP A 79 -16.43 -2.85 -0.47
N ARG A 80 -15.67 -3.04 0.62
CA ARG A 80 -15.29 -4.33 1.19
C ARG A 80 -14.68 -5.28 0.15
N TYR A 81 -13.98 -4.69 -0.84
CA TYR A 81 -13.33 -5.40 -1.93
C TYR A 81 -14.28 -6.27 -2.78
N GLN A 82 -15.58 -5.90 -2.88
CA GLN A 82 -16.60 -6.71 -3.61
C GLN A 82 -16.27 -6.89 -5.10
N PHE A 83 -15.49 -6.00 -5.69
CA PHE A 83 -15.05 -6.05 -7.08
C PHE A 83 -13.91 -7.07 -7.32
N VAL A 84 -13.29 -7.62 -6.27
CA VAL A 84 -12.27 -8.66 -6.40
C VAL A 84 -12.97 -9.99 -6.74
N PRO A 85 -12.47 -10.74 -7.74
CA PRO A 85 -13.03 -12.03 -8.11
C PRO A 85 -13.08 -13.03 -6.94
N SER A 86 -13.99 -14.01 -7.02
CA SER A 86 -14.10 -15.09 -6.04
C SER A 86 -12.88 -16.01 -6.00
N HIS A 87 -12.11 -16.07 -7.09
CA HIS A 87 -10.85 -16.79 -7.21
C HIS A 87 -9.78 -15.89 -7.81
N VAL A 88 -8.59 -15.90 -7.20
CA VAL A 88 -7.39 -15.16 -7.61
C VAL A 88 -6.22 -16.14 -7.53
N GLU A 89 -5.47 -16.31 -8.60
CA GLU A 89 -4.31 -17.20 -8.62
C GLU A 89 -3.14 -16.60 -7.81
N ASN A 90 -2.66 -15.42 -8.21
CA ASN A 90 -1.53 -14.74 -7.56
C ASN A 90 -1.95 -13.35 -7.07
N ALA A 91 -1.91 -13.13 -5.77
CA ALA A 91 -2.16 -11.83 -5.15
C ALA A 91 -0.95 -11.34 -4.36
N ILE A 92 -0.64 -10.05 -4.45
CA ILE A 92 0.38 -9.41 -3.62
C ILE A 92 -0.16 -8.16 -2.94
N GLU A 93 0.26 -7.96 -1.69
CA GLU A 93 0.18 -6.68 -1.01
C GLU A 93 1.59 -6.17 -0.74
N PHE A 94 1.94 -5.03 -1.34
CA PHE A 94 3.16 -4.30 -1.04
C PHE A 94 2.93 -3.36 0.15
N GLY A 95 3.93 -3.24 1.03
CA GLY A 95 3.79 -2.51 2.28
C GLY A 95 2.72 -3.12 3.16
N CYS A 96 2.70 -4.45 3.27
CA CYS A 96 1.63 -5.17 3.97
C CYS A 96 1.55 -4.86 5.47
N GLY A 97 2.58 -4.27 6.05
CA GLY A 97 2.66 -4.02 7.47
C GLY A 97 2.46 -5.28 8.33
N PRO A 98 2.27 -5.12 9.64
CA PRO A 98 1.99 -6.26 10.52
C PRO A 98 0.56 -6.80 10.41
N TYR A 99 -0.36 -6.05 9.76
CA TYR A 99 -1.79 -6.34 9.65
C TYR A 99 -2.26 -6.18 8.20
N THR A 100 -2.00 -7.18 7.39
CA THR A 100 -2.27 -7.17 5.95
C THR A 100 -3.76 -7.06 5.58
N ASN A 101 -4.08 -6.30 4.53
CA ASN A 101 -5.42 -6.23 3.95
C ASN A 101 -5.80 -7.52 3.20
N LEU A 102 -4.83 -8.33 2.74
CA LEU A 102 -5.10 -9.62 2.11
C LEU A 102 -5.96 -10.53 3.00
N ARG A 103 -5.86 -10.41 4.30
CA ARG A 103 -6.73 -11.11 5.24
C ARG A 103 -8.22 -10.77 5.02
N LEU A 104 -8.55 -9.49 4.85
CA LEU A 104 -9.92 -9.06 4.60
C LEU A 104 -10.36 -9.37 3.17
N ILE A 105 -9.45 -9.23 2.23
CA ILE A 105 -9.69 -9.53 0.82
C ILE A 105 -9.97 -11.03 0.63
N SER A 106 -9.25 -11.92 1.33
CA SER A 106 -9.44 -13.37 1.23
C SER A 106 -10.72 -13.88 1.90
N ASN A 107 -11.45 -13.03 2.62
CA ASN A 107 -12.70 -13.45 3.26
C ASN A 107 -13.77 -13.76 2.21
N GLY A 108 -14.18 -15.03 2.14
CA GLY A 108 -15.13 -15.52 1.14
C GLY A 108 -14.56 -15.68 -0.28
N ARG A 109 -13.22 -15.63 -0.43
CA ARG A 109 -12.51 -15.81 -1.70
C ARG A 109 -11.40 -16.83 -1.57
N THR A 110 -11.04 -17.45 -2.69
CA THR A 110 -9.87 -18.32 -2.80
C THR A 110 -8.72 -17.53 -3.42
N ILE A 111 -7.58 -17.50 -2.74
CA ILE A 111 -6.30 -16.98 -3.26
C ILE A 111 -5.33 -18.14 -3.22
N ASP A 112 -4.85 -18.61 -4.38
CA ASP A 112 -3.97 -19.77 -4.44
C ASP A 112 -2.58 -19.43 -3.88
N HIS A 113 -2.03 -18.27 -4.28
CA HIS A 113 -0.74 -17.77 -3.84
C HIS A 113 -0.86 -16.33 -3.34
N ALA A 114 -0.88 -16.16 -2.02
CA ALA A 114 -0.89 -14.86 -1.37
C ALA A 114 0.52 -14.43 -0.98
N TYR A 115 0.98 -13.29 -1.48
CA TYR A 115 2.28 -12.70 -1.20
C TYR A 115 2.12 -11.46 -0.33
N CYS A 116 2.90 -11.38 0.74
CA CYS A 116 2.99 -10.21 1.60
C CYS A 116 4.41 -9.64 1.49
N SER A 117 4.56 -8.42 0.99
CA SER A 117 5.86 -7.77 0.78
C SER A 117 5.99 -6.53 1.66
N ASP A 118 7.10 -6.43 2.41
CA ASP A 118 7.39 -5.29 3.27
C ASP A 118 8.85 -5.34 3.76
N PRO A 119 9.65 -4.25 3.69
CA PRO A 119 11.02 -4.23 4.17
C PRO A 119 11.20 -4.56 5.67
N LEU A 120 10.15 -4.39 6.46
CA LEU A 120 10.15 -4.63 7.92
C LEU A 120 9.57 -6.01 8.30
N LEU A 121 9.40 -6.94 7.36
CA LEU A 121 8.89 -8.29 7.64
C LEU A 121 9.66 -9.02 8.74
N HIS A 122 10.97 -8.82 8.80
CA HIS A 122 11.81 -9.37 9.87
C HIS A 122 11.39 -8.93 11.29
N ILE A 123 10.68 -7.79 11.41
CA ILE A 123 10.05 -7.32 12.66
C ILE A 123 8.65 -7.92 12.78
N TYR A 124 7.83 -7.80 11.75
CA TYR A 124 6.39 -8.11 11.79
C TYR A 124 6.11 -9.60 11.97
N LEU A 125 6.90 -10.47 11.38
CA LEU A 125 6.76 -11.93 11.54
C LEU A 125 7.01 -12.41 12.99
N ASN A 126 7.68 -11.61 13.81
CA ASN A 126 7.88 -11.88 15.24
C ASN A 126 6.69 -11.43 16.10
N PHE A 127 5.72 -10.71 15.53
CA PHE A 127 4.53 -10.28 16.27
C PHE A 127 3.63 -11.49 16.54
N ARG A 128 3.27 -11.68 17.82
CA ARG A 128 2.37 -12.75 18.21
C ARG A 128 0.92 -12.36 17.93
N TYR A 129 0.14 -13.35 17.49
CA TYR A 129 -1.30 -13.22 17.30
C TYR A 129 -1.70 -12.26 16.17
N THR A 130 -0.88 -12.07 15.16
CA THR A 130 -1.28 -11.45 13.91
C THR A 130 -1.61 -12.51 12.86
N TRP A 131 -2.56 -12.22 11.98
CA TRP A 131 -2.90 -13.13 10.88
C TRP A 131 -1.67 -13.39 10.00
N LEU A 132 -0.87 -12.36 9.72
CA LEU A 132 0.36 -12.47 8.92
C LEU A 132 1.33 -13.48 9.51
N SER A 133 1.71 -13.32 10.78
CA SER A 133 2.69 -14.21 11.41
C SER A 133 2.18 -15.65 11.59
N GLU A 134 0.87 -15.83 11.80
CA GLU A 134 0.25 -17.14 11.90
C GLU A 134 0.13 -17.81 10.52
N SER A 135 -0.25 -17.04 9.49
CA SER A 135 -0.37 -17.55 8.12
C SER A 135 0.99 -17.93 7.54
N TYR A 136 2.02 -17.11 7.80
CA TYR A 136 3.40 -17.43 7.42
C TYR A 136 3.88 -18.74 8.08
N ARG A 137 3.72 -18.90 9.39
CA ARG A 137 4.09 -20.16 10.09
C ARG A 137 3.34 -21.38 9.59
N ARG A 138 2.13 -21.19 9.06
CA ARG A 138 1.32 -22.26 8.46
C ARG A 138 1.52 -22.40 6.95
N GLN A 139 2.49 -21.69 6.37
CA GLN A 139 2.80 -21.71 4.94
C GLN A 139 1.58 -21.36 4.05
N ARG A 140 0.72 -20.46 4.53
CA ARG A 140 -0.46 -19.99 3.81
C ARG A 140 -0.20 -18.68 3.05
N VAL A 141 0.90 -17.99 3.36
CA VAL A 141 1.36 -16.80 2.67
C VAL A 141 2.84 -16.94 2.37
N LEU A 142 3.23 -16.40 1.23
CA LEU A 142 4.61 -16.19 0.83
C LEU A 142 5.03 -14.77 1.24
N VAL A 143 6.29 -14.58 1.57
CA VAL A 143 6.77 -13.29 2.04
C VAL A 143 7.98 -12.84 1.23
N ASP A 144 8.10 -11.51 1.05
CA ASP A 144 9.20 -10.85 0.38
C ASP A 144 9.59 -9.60 1.15
N ASP A 145 10.87 -9.46 1.54
CA ASP A 145 11.37 -8.36 2.35
C ASP A 145 12.15 -7.29 1.54
N HIS A 146 12.09 -7.36 0.22
CA HIS A 146 12.65 -6.31 -0.62
C HIS A 146 11.79 -5.04 -0.56
N PRO A 147 12.42 -3.85 -0.60
CA PRO A 147 11.70 -2.61 -0.93
C PRO A 147 10.99 -2.76 -2.27
N MET A 148 9.81 -2.16 -2.40
CA MET A 148 8.99 -2.30 -3.60
C MET A 148 9.71 -1.83 -4.88
N GLU A 149 10.60 -0.84 -4.79
CA GLU A 149 11.45 -0.37 -5.88
C GLU A 149 12.38 -1.48 -6.44
N GLN A 150 12.70 -2.46 -5.59
CA GLN A 150 13.55 -3.61 -5.93
C GLN A 150 12.72 -4.90 -6.11
N CYS A 151 11.45 -4.75 -6.42
CA CYS A 151 10.50 -5.84 -6.58
C CYS A 151 11.06 -6.98 -7.47
N PRO A 152 11.26 -8.20 -6.94
CA PRO A 152 11.94 -9.28 -7.65
C PRO A 152 11.04 -10.05 -8.60
N PHE A 153 9.74 -9.75 -8.62
CA PHE A 153 8.77 -10.51 -9.40
C PHE A 153 8.81 -10.14 -10.89
N ALA A 154 8.45 -11.10 -11.74
CA ALA A 154 8.35 -10.90 -13.17
C ALA A 154 7.24 -9.90 -13.53
N SER A 155 7.34 -9.31 -14.73
CA SER A 155 6.23 -8.52 -15.30
C SER A 155 5.00 -9.41 -15.50
N ASP A 156 3.81 -8.82 -15.37
CA ASP A 156 2.53 -9.49 -15.64
C ASP A 156 2.35 -10.80 -14.85
N PHE A 157 2.75 -10.78 -13.56
CA PHE A 157 2.72 -11.97 -12.71
C PHE A 157 1.50 -12.06 -11.80
N PHE A 158 0.98 -10.92 -11.32
CA PHE A 158 -0.10 -10.89 -10.33
C PHE A 158 -1.47 -10.59 -10.96
N ASP A 159 -2.46 -11.35 -10.55
CA ASP A 159 -3.87 -11.09 -10.86
C ASP A 159 -4.45 -9.99 -9.98
N LEU A 160 -3.88 -9.82 -8.77
CA LEU A 160 -4.26 -8.80 -7.81
C LEU A 160 -3.02 -8.17 -7.17
N VAL A 161 -2.91 -6.85 -7.28
CA VAL A 161 -1.89 -6.03 -6.61
C VAL A 161 -2.58 -5.04 -5.67
N VAL A 162 -2.09 -4.94 -4.43
CA VAL A 162 -2.67 -4.10 -3.38
C VAL A 162 -1.59 -3.17 -2.81
N LEU A 163 -1.89 -1.86 -2.79
CA LEU A 163 -1.10 -0.81 -2.16
C LEU A 163 -2.02 0.02 -1.26
N ILE A 164 -1.97 -0.20 0.04
CA ILE A 164 -2.79 0.52 1.01
C ILE A 164 -1.91 1.28 1.99
N ASN A 165 -1.88 2.60 1.83
CA ASN A 165 -1.12 3.54 2.67
C ASN A 165 0.36 3.17 2.75
N VAL A 166 0.99 2.98 1.60
CA VAL A 166 2.38 2.53 1.48
C VAL A 166 3.28 3.55 0.78
N LEU A 167 2.74 4.37 -0.13
CA LEU A 167 3.55 5.26 -0.96
C LEU A 167 4.23 6.39 -0.18
N ASP A 168 3.72 6.75 0.98
CA ASP A 168 4.32 7.73 1.89
C ASP A 168 5.49 7.17 2.70
N HIS A 169 5.68 5.85 2.74
CA HIS A 169 6.75 5.14 3.46
C HIS A 169 7.91 4.63 2.58
N VAL A 170 7.82 4.81 1.26
CA VAL A 170 8.82 4.28 0.31
C VAL A 170 9.99 5.24 0.09
N HIS A 171 11.01 4.78 -0.63
CA HIS A 171 12.16 5.60 -1.04
C HIS A 171 11.84 6.41 -2.30
N ASP A 172 11.15 5.81 -3.28
CA ASP A 172 10.74 6.42 -4.55
C ASP A 172 9.34 5.92 -4.96
N ALA A 173 8.32 6.78 -4.74
CA ALA A 173 6.94 6.47 -5.08
C ALA A 173 6.72 6.27 -6.58
N SER A 174 7.48 6.97 -7.43
CA SER A 174 7.38 6.82 -8.89
C SER A 174 7.84 5.43 -9.32
N ASP A 175 8.95 4.94 -8.74
CA ASP A 175 9.41 3.58 -8.99
C ASP A 175 8.41 2.55 -8.48
N CYS A 176 7.87 2.73 -7.28
CA CYS A 176 6.85 1.85 -6.74
C CYS A 176 5.62 1.77 -7.65
N LEU A 177 5.10 2.90 -8.12
CA LEU A 177 3.97 2.92 -9.06
C LEU A 177 4.30 2.22 -10.38
N ARG A 178 5.52 2.44 -10.92
CA ARG A 178 5.98 1.70 -12.11
C ARG A 178 6.05 0.19 -11.87
N GLN A 179 6.51 -0.24 -10.69
CA GLN A 179 6.54 -1.66 -10.33
C GLN A 179 5.12 -2.23 -10.21
N ALA A 180 4.18 -1.51 -9.58
CA ALA A 180 2.79 -1.93 -9.51
C ALA A 180 2.20 -2.17 -10.90
N VAL A 181 2.40 -1.21 -11.82
CA VAL A 181 1.98 -1.35 -13.22
C VAL A 181 2.65 -2.57 -13.88
N ARG A 182 3.95 -2.72 -13.70
CA ARG A 182 4.74 -3.78 -14.35
C ARG A 182 4.29 -5.17 -13.93
N VAL A 183 4.11 -5.40 -12.63
CA VAL A 183 3.83 -6.75 -12.11
C VAL A 183 2.36 -7.16 -12.21
N THR A 184 1.45 -6.22 -12.41
CA THR A 184 0.02 -6.53 -12.63
C THR A 184 -0.18 -7.14 -14.02
N LYS A 185 -0.84 -8.29 -14.12
CA LYS A 185 -1.21 -8.94 -15.40
C LYS A 185 -2.14 -8.04 -16.22
N PRO A 186 -2.13 -8.12 -17.58
CA PRO A 186 -3.25 -7.63 -18.38
C PRO A 186 -4.57 -8.23 -17.88
N GLY A 187 -5.60 -7.41 -17.69
CA GLY A 187 -6.86 -7.81 -17.05
C GLY A 187 -6.79 -7.97 -15.52
N GLY A 188 -5.61 -7.95 -14.92
CA GLY A 188 -5.41 -8.00 -13.47
C GLY A 188 -5.87 -6.73 -12.78
N LEU A 189 -6.09 -6.81 -11.47
CA LEU A 189 -6.58 -5.71 -10.63
C LEU A 189 -5.44 -5.06 -9.86
N LEU A 190 -5.45 -3.72 -9.82
CA LEU A 190 -4.68 -2.92 -8.89
C LEU A 190 -5.64 -2.20 -7.93
N ILE A 191 -5.35 -2.28 -6.63
CA ILE A 191 -6.06 -1.55 -5.57
C ILE A 191 -5.07 -0.59 -4.93
N VAL A 192 -5.43 0.70 -4.86
CA VAL A 192 -4.64 1.74 -4.19
C VAL A 192 -5.52 2.48 -3.21
N GLY A 193 -5.06 2.55 -1.96
CA GLY A 193 -5.58 3.46 -0.95
C GLY A 193 -4.43 4.30 -0.42
N GLN A 194 -4.52 5.65 -0.48
CA GLN A 194 -3.41 6.50 -0.08
C GLN A 194 -3.91 7.80 0.55
N ASP A 195 -3.34 8.15 1.69
CA ASP A 195 -3.54 9.47 2.27
C ASP A 195 -2.80 10.52 1.45
N LEU A 196 -3.47 11.65 1.18
CA LEU A 196 -3.01 12.69 0.28
C LEU A 196 -2.45 13.90 1.06
N THR A 197 -1.48 14.59 0.49
CA THR A 197 -0.91 15.82 1.05
C THR A 197 -1.17 16.99 0.12
N SER A 198 -1.60 18.13 0.68
CA SER A 198 -1.78 19.41 -0.02
C SER A 198 -0.74 20.45 0.41
N GLU A 199 -0.68 21.56 -0.29
CA GLU A 199 0.18 22.69 0.10
C GLU A 199 -0.21 23.26 1.49
N GLU A 200 -1.49 23.25 1.84
CA GLU A 200 -1.98 23.70 3.15
C GLU A 200 -1.49 22.81 4.29
N ASP A 201 -1.37 21.49 4.06
CA ASP A 201 -0.87 20.55 5.06
C ASP A 201 0.57 20.87 5.47
N LEU A 202 1.38 21.44 4.56
CA LEU A 202 2.75 21.86 4.86
C LEU A 202 2.83 23.02 5.88
N ALA A 203 1.73 23.74 6.11
CA ALA A 203 1.65 24.75 7.16
C ALA A 203 1.56 24.10 8.56
N LEU A 204 1.12 22.84 8.65
CA LEU A 204 0.99 22.12 9.91
C LEU A 204 2.36 21.68 10.43
N PRO A 205 2.72 22.02 11.69
CA PRO A 205 3.99 21.60 12.28
C PRO A 205 4.17 20.08 12.29
N GLU A 206 3.10 19.33 12.53
CA GLU A 206 3.06 17.88 12.58
C GLU A 206 3.48 17.27 11.25
N VAL A 207 2.98 17.78 10.12
CA VAL A 207 3.33 17.33 8.77
C VAL A 207 4.78 17.66 8.43
N ARG A 208 5.26 18.85 8.82
CA ARG A 208 6.65 19.27 8.56
C ARG A 208 7.68 18.49 9.35
N SER A 209 7.34 18.09 10.57
CA SER A 209 8.23 17.35 11.48
C SER A 209 8.07 15.84 11.37
N ASP A 210 7.21 15.36 10.49
CA ASP A 210 6.93 13.94 10.33
C ASP A 210 8.16 13.18 9.83
N ILE A 211 8.63 12.26 10.67
CA ILE A 211 9.77 11.40 10.37
C ILE A 211 9.31 10.14 9.62
N GLY A 212 8.12 9.65 9.92
CA GLY A 212 7.59 8.39 9.40
C GLY A 212 7.21 8.44 7.93
N HIS A 213 6.72 9.59 7.43
CA HIS A 213 6.18 9.73 6.08
C HIS A 213 7.04 10.69 5.23
N PRO A 214 8.15 10.19 4.64
CA PRO A 214 9.08 11.03 3.89
C PRO A 214 8.56 11.45 2.52
N ILE A 215 7.65 10.68 1.93
CA ILE A 215 7.06 10.91 0.61
C ILE A 215 5.71 11.63 0.78
N ARG A 216 5.36 12.45 -0.21
CA ARG A 216 4.08 13.18 -0.25
C ARG A 216 3.52 13.10 -1.66
N VAL A 217 2.29 12.63 -1.76
CA VAL A 217 1.58 12.49 -3.03
C VAL A 217 0.26 13.24 -3.02
N ASP A 218 -0.14 13.72 -4.18
CA ASP A 218 -1.49 14.24 -4.42
C ASP A 218 -2.25 13.34 -5.43
N HIS A 219 -3.53 13.59 -5.60
CA HIS A 219 -4.35 12.79 -6.50
C HIS A 219 -3.93 12.93 -7.96
N GLN A 220 -3.47 14.12 -8.39
CA GLN A 220 -3.05 14.37 -9.78
C GLN A 220 -1.84 13.49 -10.12
N THR A 221 -0.89 13.39 -9.19
CA THR A 221 0.27 12.52 -9.35
C THR A 221 -0.15 11.07 -9.49
N LEU A 222 -1.04 10.57 -8.63
CA LEU A 222 -1.52 9.19 -8.71
C LEU A 222 -2.26 8.92 -10.02
N ASP A 223 -3.12 9.83 -10.44
CA ASP A 223 -3.88 9.73 -11.70
C ASP A 223 -2.96 9.65 -12.92
N MET A 224 -1.87 10.43 -12.96
CA MET A 224 -0.90 10.38 -14.06
C MET A 224 -0.25 8.99 -14.24
N PHE A 225 -0.04 8.24 -13.15
CA PHE A 225 0.52 6.90 -13.22
C PHE A 225 -0.52 5.82 -13.49
N LEU A 226 -1.73 5.97 -12.98
CA LEU A 226 -2.71 4.90 -12.94
C LEU A 226 -3.70 4.95 -14.12
N GLN A 227 -4.27 6.11 -14.42
CA GLN A 227 -5.33 6.23 -15.44
C GLN A 227 -4.91 5.84 -16.86
N PRO A 228 -3.65 6.06 -17.32
CA PRO A 228 -3.25 5.63 -18.66
C PRO A 228 -3.23 4.11 -18.84
N THR A 229 -3.11 3.35 -17.75
CA THR A 229 -2.89 1.90 -17.79
C THR A 229 -4.09 1.11 -17.25
N PHE A 230 -4.79 1.66 -16.27
CA PHE A 230 -5.87 0.96 -15.59
C PHE A 230 -7.23 1.59 -15.91
N ARG A 231 -8.20 0.76 -16.28
CA ARG A 231 -9.60 1.15 -16.37
C ARG A 231 -10.21 1.16 -14.96
N PRO A 232 -10.67 2.31 -14.44
CA PRO A 232 -11.24 2.38 -13.10
C PRO A 232 -12.49 1.53 -12.94
N ILE A 233 -12.56 0.80 -11.83
CA ILE A 233 -13.73 0.09 -11.32
C ILE A 233 -14.30 0.84 -10.11
N LEU A 234 -13.40 1.38 -9.27
CA LEU A 234 -13.72 2.26 -8.17
C LEU A 234 -12.73 3.43 -8.22
N TYR A 235 -13.25 4.64 -8.12
CA TYR A 235 -12.43 5.85 -8.02
C TYR A 235 -13.15 6.86 -7.13
N ARG A 236 -12.52 7.22 -6.01
CA ARG A 236 -13.03 8.23 -5.09
C ARG A 236 -11.88 9.02 -4.48
N ILE A 237 -12.10 10.30 -4.27
CA ILE A 237 -11.24 11.16 -3.45
C ILE A 237 -12.10 11.61 -2.27
N LEU A 238 -11.76 11.16 -1.07
CA LEU A 238 -12.43 11.61 0.14
C LEU A 238 -11.87 12.97 0.55
N SER A 239 -12.75 13.82 1.04
CA SER A 239 -12.37 15.11 1.63
C SER A 239 -11.55 14.91 2.91
N ARG A 240 -10.97 15.99 3.43
CA ARG A 240 -10.27 15.99 4.73
C ARG A 240 -11.13 15.38 5.84
N ASP A 241 -12.39 15.83 5.97
CA ASP A 241 -13.27 15.41 7.06
C ASP A 241 -13.71 13.95 6.94
N ASP A 242 -13.78 13.41 5.72
CA ASP A 242 -14.12 12.02 5.43
C ASP A 242 -12.89 11.10 5.36
N GLY A 243 -11.70 11.69 5.36
CA GLY A 243 -10.43 10.99 5.28
C GLY A 243 -10.09 10.22 6.57
N ARG A 244 -8.99 9.47 6.50
CA ARG A 244 -8.55 8.64 7.64
C ARG A 244 -7.92 9.48 8.77
N GLU A 245 -7.17 10.50 8.41
CA GLU A 245 -6.39 11.35 9.33
C GLU A 245 -6.64 12.85 9.05
N PRO A 246 -7.81 13.39 9.41
CA PRO A 246 -8.18 14.77 9.05
C PRO A 246 -7.23 15.85 9.56
N LEU A 247 -6.45 15.56 10.60
CA LEU A 247 -5.49 16.50 11.18
C LEU A 247 -4.14 16.52 10.43
N ALA A 248 -3.85 15.51 9.60
CA ALA A 248 -2.57 15.36 8.93
C ALA A 248 -2.67 15.38 7.40
N HIS A 249 -3.84 15.06 6.82
CA HIS A 249 -4.02 14.90 5.39
C HIS A 249 -5.27 15.61 4.89
N TYR A 250 -5.20 16.23 3.70
CA TYR A 250 -6.34 16.93 3.10
C TYR A 250 -7.41 15.99 2.53
N GLY A 251 -7.11 14.71 2.40
CA GLY A 251 -8.06 13.71 1.93
C GLY A 251 -7.43 12.35 1.73
N THR A 252 -8.19 11.46 1.14
CA THR A 252 -7.76 10.08 0.87
C THR A 252 -8.13 9.66 -0.53
N TYR A 253 -7.17 9.09 -1.26
CA TYR A 253 -7.33 8.53 -2.59
C TYR A 253 -7.73 7.05 -2.50
N LEU A 254 -8.80 6.69 -3.18
CA LEU A 254 -9.31 5.32 -3.28
C LEU A 254 -9.47 4.94 -4.75
N PHE A 255 -8.74 3.93 -5.16
CA PHE A 255 -8.72 3.45 -6.53
C PHE A 255 -8.74 1.93 -6.58
N ALA A 256 -9.53 1.38 -7.47
CA ALA A 256 -9.38 0.02 -7.97
C ALA A 256 -9.59 0.05 -9.49
N GLY A 257 -8.68 -0.59 -10.23
CA GLY A 257 -8.75 -0.61 -11.68
C GLY A 257 -8.23 -1.91 -12.26
N SER A 258 -8.74 -2.28 -13.43
CA SER A 258 -8.25 -3.40 -14.22
C SER A 258 -7.26 -2.91 -15.26
N LYS A 259 -6.09 -3.57 -15.35
CA LYS A 259 -5.07 -3.27 -16.35
C LYS A 259 -5.59 -3.58 -17.76
N GLY A 260 -5.46 -2.59 -18.66
CA GLY A 260 -5.83 -2.73 -20.06
C GLY A 260 -4.94 -3.67 -20.85
#